data_9fd6d81b4a4e6be9705ae964c06003ca
#
_entry.id   9fd6d81b4a4e6be9705ae964c06003ca
#
_cell.length_a   1.000
_cell.length_b   1.000
_cell.length_c   1.000
_cell.angle_alpha   90.00
_cell.angle_beta   90.00
_cell.angle_gamma   90.00
#
_symmetry.space_group_name_H-M   'P 1'
#
loop_
_entity.id
_entity.type
_entity.pdbx_description
1 polymer ?
#
loop_
_entity_poly.entity_id
_entity_poly.type
_entity_poly.pdbx_seq_one_letter_code
_entity_poly.pdbx_strand_id
1 'polypeptide(L)'
;MLIWFVSTAHAEMASVYGGRDGYCGSRTANGERVNCSAMTAAHRRLPFGTRVRVCHSRCVTVRINDRGPFVRSRDIDLTPAAARAIGLSNTGHVTISRL
;
A
#
# COMPACT_ATOMS: atom_id res chain seq x y z
N MET A 1 -14.14 -13.36 31.36
CA MET A 1 -12.93 -12.74 30.79
C MET A 1 -13.21 -12.32 29.34
N LEU A 2 -13.18 -11.04 29.10
CA LEU A 2 -13.42 -10.49 27.75
C LEU A 2 -12.11 -10.50 27.00
N ILE A 3 -12.07 -11.28 25.92
CA ILE A 3 -10.94 -11.26 25.00
C ILE A 3 -11.23 -10.19 23.95
N TRP A 4 -10.44 -9.15 23.98
CA TRP A 4 -10.52 -8.08 22.98
C TRP A 4 -9.61 -8.43 21.80
N PHE A 5 -10.22 -8.72 20.65
CA PHE A 5 -9.47 -8.73 19.41
C PHE A 5 -9.35 -7.30 18.91
N VAL A 6 -8.26 -6.68 19.24
CA VAL A 6 -7.95 -5.38 18.65
C VAL A 6 -7.27 -5.67 17.32
N SER A 7 -7.92 -5.31 16.21
CA SER A 7 -7.24 -5.19 14.94
C SER A 7 -6.20 -4.08 15.10
N THR A 8 -4.94 -4.47 15.29
CA THR A 8 -3.86 -3.51 15.46
C THR A 8 -3.54 -2.85 14.13
N ALA A 9 -3.95 -1.60 14.00
CA ALA A 9 -3.45 -0.75 12.93
C ALA A 9 -2.02 -0.33 13.29
N HIS A 10 -1.11 -0.47 12.33
CA HIS A 10 0.28 -0.05 12.49
C HIS A 10 0.48 1.28 11.79
N ALA A 11 1.16 2.21 12.47
CA ALA A 11 1.62 3.45 11.85
C ALA A 11 2.79 3.14 10.92
N GLU A 12 2.65 3.50 9.67
CA GLU A 12 3.65 3.20 8.65
C GLU A 12 3.87 4.41 7.75
N MET A 13 5.01 4.44 7.07
CA MET A 13 5.32 5.48 6.10
C MET A 13 4.98 4.98 4.71
N ALA A 14 4.08 5.67 4.04
CA ALA A 14 3.68 5.35 2.67
C ALA A 14 4.35 6.26 1.67
N SER A 15 4.63 5.72 0.51
CA SER A 15 5.03 6.45 -0.68
C SER A 15 4.12 6.07 -1.85
N VAL A 16 4.25 6.78 -2.95
CA VAL A 16 3.43 6.57 -4.15
C VAL A 16 4.35 6.19 -5.29
N TYR A 17 4.07 5.09 -5.97
CA TYR A 17 4.81 4.70 -7.16
C TYR A 17 3.93 4.77 -8.40
N GLY A 18 4.56 4.75 -9.56
CA GLY A 18 3.87 4.89 -10.83
C GLY A 18 3.91 6.34 -11.34
N GLY A 19 3.05 6.67 -12.28
CA GLY A 19 3.02 8.02 -12.85
C GLY A 19 4.30 8.38 -13.58
N ARG A 20 5.05 9.34 -13.05
CA ARG A 20 6.24 9.88 -13.73
C ARG A 20 7.49 9.02 -13.61
N ASP A 21 7.51 8.05 -12.71
CA ASP A 21 8.70 7.23 -12.48
C ASP A 21 8.79 6.01 -13.41
N GLY A 22 7.82 5.85 -14.32
CA GLY A 22 7.83 4.78 -15.32
C GLY A 22 7.35 3.44 -14.80
N TYR A 23 6.84 3.35 -13.59
CA TYR A 23 6.38 2.08 -13.03
C TYR A 23 5.04 1.62 -13.58
N CYS A 24 4.19 2.53 -14.07
CA CYS A 24 2.91 2.12 -14.66
C CYS A 24 3.15 1.21 -15.86
N GLY A 25 2.56 0.02 -15.86
CA GLY A 25 2.73 -0.98 -16.89
C GLY A 25 3.95 -1.89 -16.69
N SER A 26 4.83 -1.59 -15.76
CA SER A 26 5.96 -2.45 -15.41
C SER A 26 5.48 -3.73 -14.73
N ARG A 27 6.28 -4.81 -14.82
CA ARG A 27 5.93 -6.06 -14.18
C ARG A 27 6.20 -6.00 -12.68
N THR A 28 5.21 -6.41 -11.91
CA THR A 28 5.34 -6.54 -10.46
C THR A 28 6.04 -7.85 -10.09
N ALA A 29 6.43 -7.97 -8.81
CA ALA A 29 7.09 -9.17 -8.31
C ALA A 29 6.19 -10.41 -8.37
N ASN A 30 4.86 -10.26 -8.32
CA ASN A 30 3.95 -11.40 -8.46
C ASN A 30 3.62 -11.74 -9.93
N GLY A 31 4.20 -11.03 -10.89
CA GLY A 31 4.02 -11.28 -12.31
C GLY A 31 2.93 -10.45 -12.99
N GLU A 32 2.15 -9.70 -12.23
CA GLU A 32 1.17 -8.78 -12.80
C GLU A 32 1.87 -7.54 -13.38
N ARG A 33 1.14 -6.74 -14.14
CA ARG A 33 1.61 -5.42 -14.50
C ARG A 33 1.05 -4.38 -13.54
N VAL A 34 1.85 -3.36 -13.24
CA VAL A 34 1.40 -2.25 -12.42
C VAL A 34 0.29 -1.52 -13.14
N ASN A 35 -0.89 -1.55 -12.56
CA ASN A 35 -2.03 -0.77 -13.01
C ASN A 35 -2.19 0.42 -12.05
N CYS A 36 -1.79 1.60 -12.51
CA CYS A 36 -1.81 2.80 -11.67
C CYS A 36 -3.23 3.27 -11.31
N SER A 37 -4.25 2.71 -11.96
CA SER A 37 -5.66 2.97 -11.65
C SER A 37 -6.28 1.94 -10.70
N ALA A 38 -5.54 0.88 -10.36
CA ALA A 38 -6.03 -0.17 -9.46
C ALA A 38 -5.64 0.13 -8.01
N MET A 39 -6.33 -0.51 -7.08
CA MET A 39 -6.06 -0.42 -5.64
C MET A 39 -5.09 -1.52 -5.23
N THR A 40 -3.82 -1.32 -5.53
CA THR A 40 -2.74 -2.26 -5.18
C THR A 40 -1.56 -1.53 -4.56
N ALA A 41 -0.67 -2.31 -3.96
CA ALA A 41 0.49 -1.76 -3.28
C ALA A 41 1.65 -2.75 -3.25
N ALA A 42 2.85 -2.22 -3.07
CA ALA A 42 4.04 -3.00 -2.78
C ALA A 42 4.29 -3.00 -1.27
N HIS A 43 4.69 -4.14 -0.75
CA HIS A 43 5.10 -4.31 0.63
C HIS A 43 6.24 -5.33 0.70
N ARG A 44 7.17 -5.12 1.64
CA ARG A 44 8.37 -5.96 1.72
C ARG A 44 8.09 -7.38 2.20
N ARG A 45 7.08 -7.58 3.06
CA ARG A 45 6.88 -8.83 3.79
C ARG A 45 5.53 -9.48 3.59
N LEU A 46 4.47 -8.71 3.45
CA LEU A 46 3.12 -9.28 3.36
C LEU A 46 2.99 -10.18 2.13
N PRO A 47 2.41 -11.37 2.27
CA PRO A 47 2.23 -12.26 1.12
C PRO A 47 1.43 -11.60 0.01
N PHE A 48 1.73 -11.99 -1.23
CA PHE A 48 0.95 -11.53 -2.38
C PHE A 48 -0.51 -11.94 -2.22
N GLY A 49 -1.41 -11.05 -2.59
CA GLY A 49 -2.84 -11.25 -2.41
C GLY A 49 -3.37 -10.80 -1.06
N THR A 50 -2.50 -10.49 -0.10
CA THR A 50 -2.94 -9.94 1.18
C THR A 50 -3.68 -8.63 0.96
N ARG A 51 -4.81 -8.50 1.60
CA ARG A 51 -5.60 -7.26 1.57
C ARG A 51 -5.41 -6.52 2.87
N VAL A 52 -5.11 -5.25 2.75
CA VAL A 52 -4.92 -4.36 3.89
C VAL A 52 -5.75 -3.10 3.72
N ARG A 53 -6.22 -2.59 4.84
CA ARG A 53 -6.88 -1.30 4.90
C ARG A 53 -5.83 -0.25 5.20
N VAL A 54 -5.72 0.74 4.34
CA VAL A 54 -4.76 1.83 4.47
C VAL A 54 -5.53 3.13 4.66
N CYS A 55 -5.18 3.85 5.69
CA CYS A 55 -5.87 5.10 6.06
C CYS A 55 -4.89 6.26 6.16
N HIS A 56 -5.29 7.39 5.60
CA HIS A 56 -4.67 8.70 5.79
C HIS A 56 -5.79 9.69 6.11
N SER A 57 -6.22 10.53 5.19
CA SER A 57 -7.45 11.34 5.38
C SER A 57 -8.71 10.48 5.21
N ARG A 58 -8.63 9.47 4.39
CA ARG A 58 -9.67 8.46 4.13
C ARG A 58 -9.02 7.09 4.12
N CYS A 59 -9.81 6.06 4.05
CA CYS A 59 -9.34 4.68 4.03
C CYS A 59 -9.68 4.00 2.71
N VAL A 60 -8.82 3.06 2.32
CA VAL A 60 -9.04 2.22 1.14
C VAL A 60 -8.48 0.83 1.41
N THR A 61 -9.05 -0.18 0.78
CA THR A 61 -8.47 -1.52 0.79
C THR A 61 -7.59 -1.68 -0.44
N VAL A 62 -6.35 -2.13 -0.23
CA VAL A 62 -5.42 -2.44 -1.31
C VAL A 62 -4.99 -3.90 -1.24
N ARG A 63 -4.63 -4.46 -2.39
CA ARG A 63 -4.09 -5.81 -2.49
C ARG A 63 -2.59 -5.73 -2.72
N ILE A 64 -1.84 -6.50 -1.96
CA ILE A 64 -0.37 -6.55 -2.11
C ILE A 64 -0.04 -7.42 -3.32
N ASN A 65 0.65 -6.87 -4.29
CA ASN A 65 1.05 -7.57 -5.51
C ASN A 65 2.51 -7.34 -5.90
N ASP A 66 3.26 -6.63 -5.09
CA ASP A 66 4.64 -6.28 -5.42
C ASP A 66 5.51 -6.25 -4.16
N ARG A 67 6.82 -6.19 -4.35
CA ARG A 67 7.82 -6.08 -3.29
C ARG A 67 8.46 -4.71 -3.31
N GLY A 68 8.82 -4.23 -2.13
CA GLY A 68 9.30 -2.90 -1.85
C GLY A 68 8.34 -2.18 -0.93
N PRO A 69 8.56 -0.91 -0.70
CA PRO A 69 9.67 -0.08 -1.17
C PRO A 69 11.00 -0.48 -0.53
N PHE A 70 12.09 -0.21 -1.23
CA PHE A 70 13.45 -0.54 -0.73
C PHE A 70 14.17 0.71 -0.22
N VAL A 71 13.45 1.77 0.01
CA VAL A 71 13.94 2.97 0.66
C VAL A 71 13.71 2.82 2.16
N ARG A 72 14.76 3.07 2.94
CA ARG A 72 14.87 2.71 4.35
C ARG A 72 13.73 3.20 5.24
N SER A 73 13.20 4.36 5.00
CA SER A 73 12.18 4.97 5.85
C SER A 73 10.75 4.77 5.32
N ARG A 74 10.56 3.91 4.33
CA ARG A 74 9.25 3.67 3.70
C ARG A 74 8.84 2.22 3.86
N ASP A 75 7.57 2.00 4.10
CA ASP A 75 7.03 0.67 4.47
C ASP A 75 6.06 0.12 3.43
N ILE A 76 5.30 0.97 2.78
CA ILE A 76 4.33 0.58 1.76
C ILE A 76 4.41 1.59 0.61
N ASP A 77 4.25 1.09 -0.61
CA ASP A 77 4.29 1.89 -1.81
C ASP A 77 2.96 1.74 -2.55
N LEU A 78 2.19 2.81 -2.60
CA LEU A 78 0.82 2.79 -3.10
C LEU A 78 0.77 3.17 -4.58
N THR A 79 -0.18 2.58 -5.32
CA THR A 79 -0.52 3.08 -6.65
C THR A 79 -1.05 4.51 -6.55
N PRO A 80 -0.93 5.30 -7.63
CA PRO A 80 -1.52 6.64 -7.65
C PRO A 80 -3.01 6.66 -7.31
N ALA A 81 -3.78 5.68 -7.79
CA ALA A 81 -5.21 5.60 -7.50
C ALA A 81 -5.46 5.37 -6.00
N ALA A 82 -4.71 4.47 -5.37
CA ALA A 82 -4.84 4.20 -3.95
C ALA A 82 -4.47 5.44 -3.12
N ALA A 83 -3.37 6.11 -3.49
CA ALA A 83 -2.94 7.32 -2.81
C ALA A 83 -3.99 8.43 -2.90
N ARG A 84 -4.56 8.64 -4.08
CA ARG A 84 -5.64 9.62 -4.25
C ARG A 84 -6.86 9.28 -3.43
N ALA A 85 -7.20 7.99 -3.36
CA ALA A 85 -8.38 7.54 -2.61
C ALA A 85 -8.28 7.86 -1.12
N ILE A 86 -7.08 7.89 -0.55
CA ILE A 86 -6.88 8.21 0.86
C ILE A 86 -6.45 9.66 1.10
N GLY A 87 -6.32 10.46 0.06
CA GLY A 87 -5.92 11.86 0.16
C GLY A 87 -4.43 12.07 0.34
N LEU A 88 -3.61 11.10 -0.03
CA LEU A 88 -2.16 11.20 0.05
C LEU A 88 -1.60 11.66 -1.29
N SER A 89 -0.95 12.82 -1.33
CA SER A 89 -0.38 13.37 -2.56
C SER A 89 1.07 12.93 -2.78
N ASN A 90 1.77 12.57 -1.72
CA ASN A 90 3.18 12.17 -1.77
C ASN A 90 3.47 11.28 -0.55
N THR A 91 4.71 11.17 -0.13
CA THR A 91 5.09 10.43 1.07
C THR A 91 4.40 10.97 2.32
N GLY A 92 3.88 10.10 3.15
CA GLY A 92 3.22 10.49 4.38
C GLY A 92 2.90 9.30 5.28
N HIS A 93 2.52 9.61 6.51
CA HIS A 93 2.13 8.60 7.49
C HIS A 93 0.74 8.05 7.18
N VAL A 94 0.61 6.75 7.27
CA VAL A 94 -0.66 6.03 7.13
C VAL A 94 -0.79 5.02 8.25
N THR A 95 -2.00 4.55 8.50
CA THR A 95 -2.21 3.36 9.32
C THR A 95 -2.58 2.20 8.41
N ILE A 96 -2.04 1.02 8.71
CA ILE A 96 -2.29 -0.20 7.96
C ILE A 96 -2.86 -1.23 8.90
N SER A 97 -3.98 -1.82 8.52
CA SER A 97 -4.55 -2.96 9.23
C SER A 97 -4.85 -4.08 8.25
N ARG A 98 -4.49 -5.29 8.62
CA ARG A 98 -4.72 -6.48 7.82
C ARG A 98 -6.19 -6.90 7.93
N LEU A 99 -6.78 -7.20 6.80
CA LEU A 99 -8.16 -7.70 6.74
C LEU A 99 -8.25 -9.19 7.00
#